data_09034d7d2760b809c63244eb367db2ca
#
_entry.id   09034d7d2760b809c63244eb367db2ca
#
_cell.length_a   1.000
_cell.length_b   1.000
_cell.length_c   1.000
_cell.angle_alpha   90.00
_cell.angle_beta   90.00
_cell.angle_gamma   90.00
#
_symmetry.space_group_name_H-M   'P 1'
#
loop_
_entity.id
_entity.type
_entity.pdbx_description
1 polymer ?
#
loop_
_entity_poly.entity_id
_entity_poly.type
_entity_poly.pdbx_seq_one_letter_code
_entity_poly.pdbx_strand_id
1 'polypeptide(L)'
;MKQLKDQGFNGVQNFPTVGLIDGKFRANLEETGMGYGLEVDMIREAHNLDMLTCPYVFDPEQAKAMAQAGADILVAHMGLTTKGSIGAETALTLDDCCVKIREIIKAGREVNPDIMVICHGGPIADPEDAAYVIKNVPEIDGFFGASSIERLASERGMTAQAAAFKAIEK
;
A
#
# COMPACT_ATOMS: atom_id res chain seq x y z
N MET A 1 3.37 20.22 4.93
CA MET A 1 4.64 19.45 4.87
C MET A 1 5.74 20.06 5.75
N LYS A 2 6.05 21.36 5.62
CA LYS A 2 7.14 22.00 6.40
C LYS A 2 7.04 21.76 7.92
N GLN A 3 5.85 21.86 8.51
CA GLN A 3 5.65 21.59 9.93
C GLN A 3 6.02 20.15 10.34
N LEU A 4 5.74 19.14 9.48
CA LEU A 4 6.12 17.75 9.74
C LEU A 4 7.64 17.58 9.72
N LYS A 5 8.32 18.22 8.77
CA LYS A 5 9.79 18.22 8.71
C LYS A 5 10.40 18.86 9.97
N ASP A 6 9.86 20.00 10.39
CA ASP A 6 10.32 20.72 11.59
C ASP A 6 10.09 19.91 12.88
N GLN A 7 9.12 18.99 12.88
CA GLN A 7 8.86 18.03 13.97
C GLN A 7 9.76 16.78 13.92
N GLY A 8 10.62 16.65 12.92
CA GLY A 8 11.56 15.55 12.79
C GLY A 8 11.06 14.34 12.02
N PHE A 9 9.93 14.42 11.31
CA PHE A 9 9.52 13.37 10.40
C PHE A 9 10.42 13.36 9.16
N ASN A 10 10.95 12.17 8.81
CA ASN A 10 11.86 11.99 7.68
C ASN A 10 11.16 11.62 6.38
N GLY A 11 9.91 11.19 6.43
CA GLY A 11 9.16 10.78 5.24
C GLY A 11 7.65 10.85 5.43
N VAL A 12 6.93 10.69 4.32
CA VAL A 12 5.46 10.77 4.27
C VAL A 12 4.87 9.72 3.36
N GLN A 13 3.61 9.40 3.63
CA GLN A 13 2.75 8.53 2.84
C GLN A 13 1.36 9.16 2.71
N ASN A 14 0.64 8.88 1.62
CA ASN A 14 -0.72 9.36 1.38
C ASN A 14 -1.78 8.46 2.03
N PHE A 15 -1.71 8.24 3.33
CA PHE A 15 -2.73 7.50 4.06
C PHE A 15 -3.29 8.33 5.21
N PRO A 16 -4.62 8.41 5.37
CA PRO A 16 -5.68 7.83 4.53
C PRO A 16 -5.73 8.40 3.10
N THR A 17 -6.13 7.58 2.13
CA THR A 17 -6.14 7.93 0.69
C THR A 17 -7.51 7.75 0.06
N VAL A 18 -7.88 8.64 -0.85
CA VAL A 18 -9.07 8.48 -1.68
C VAL A 18 -8.90 7.40 -2.75
N GLY A 19 -7.68 6.90 -2.96
CA GLY A 19 -7.39 5.77 -3.85
C GLY A 19 -8.14 4.48 -3.51
N LEU A 20 -8.55 4.31 -2.24
CA LEU A 20 -9.37 3.19 -1.77
C LEU A 20 -10.87 3.37 -2.01
N ILE A 21 -11.29 4.55 -2.48
CA ILE A 21 -12.68 4.89 -2.70
C ILE A 21 -12.98 4.83 -4.19
N ASP A 22 -14.12 4.26 -4.56
CA ASP A 22 -14.56 4.13 -5.95
C ASP A 22 -15.98 4.67 -6.18
N GLY A 23 -16.50 4.48 -7.39
CA GLY A 23 -17.87 4.79 -7.78
C GLY A 23 -18.25 6.25 -7.62
N LYS A 24 -19.54 6.49 -7.31
CA LYS A 24 -20.11 7.85 -7.19
C LYS A 24 -19.46 8.66 -6.08
N PHE A 25 -19.12 8.02 -4.96
CA PHE A 25 -18.50 8.75 -3.85
C PHE A 25 -17.09 9.24 -4.22
N ARG A 26 -16.31 8.43 -4.94
CA ARG A 26 -15.03 8.89 -5.49
C ARG A 26 -15.21 10.08 -6.43
N ALA A 27 -16.16 10.02 -7.37
CA ALA A 27 -16.46 11.12 -8.26
C ALA A 27 -16.81 12.41 -7.52
N ASN A 28 -17.66 12.31 -6.48
CA ASN A 28 -18.02 13.46 -5.66
C ASN A 28 -16.81 14.06 -4.92
N LEU A 29 -15.88 13.25 -4.42
CA LEU A 29 -14.66 13.74 -3.80
C LEU A 29 -13.78 14.50 -4.81
N GLU A 30 -13.61 13.97 -6.03
CA GLU A 30 -12.86 14.66 -7.08
C GLU A 30 -13.52 16.00 -7.45
N GLU A 31 -14.83 16.05 -7.63
CA GLU A 31 -15.61 17.24 -7.96
C GLU A 31 -15.57 18.31 -6.86
N THR A 32 -15.44 17.91 -5.61
CA THR A 32 -15.40 18.82 -4.45
C THR A 32 -13.99 19.21 -4.02
N GLY A 33 -12.97 18.87 -4.81
CA GLY A 33 -11.59 19.24 -4.53
C GLY A 33 -10.92 18.41 -3.44
N MET A 34 -11.42 17.18 -3.18
CA MET A 34 -10.83 16.21 -2.26
C MET A 34 -10.32 14.98 -3.03
N GLY A 35 -9.80 15.20 -4.23
CA GLY A 35 -9.36 14.14 -5.12
C GLY A 35 -7.91 13.70 -4.91
N TYR A 36 -7.55 12.63 -5.62
CA TYR A 36 -6.20 12.03 -5.56
C TYR A 36 -5.10 13.00 -6.03
N GLY A 37 -5.43 13.99 -6.86
CA GLY A 37 -4.49 15.02 -7.29
C GLY A 37 -3.85 15.80 -6.14
N LEU A 38 -4.58 16.03 -5.04
CA LEU A 38 -4.01 16.68 -3.84
C LEU A 38 -2.95 15.80 -3.14
N GLU A 39 -3.11 14.48 -3.21
CA GLU A 39 -2.12 13.55 -2.68
C GLU A 39 -0.83 13.59 -3.53
N VAL A 40 -0.96 13.70 -4.84
CA VAL A 40 0.17 13.91 -5.77
C VAL A 40 0.89 15.22 -5.48
N ASP A 41 0.15 16.30 -5.25
CA ASP A 41 0.73 17.60 -4.89
C ASP A 41 1.45 17.56 -3.54
N MET A 42 0.89 16.83 -2.57
CA MET A 42 1.52 16.60 -1.25
C MET A 42 2.86 15.86 -1.39
N ILE A 43 2.93 14.80 -2.23
CA ILE A 43 4.19 14.08 -2.51
C ILE A 43 5.21 15.00 -3.16
N ARG A 44 4.79 15.83 -4.13
CA ARG A 44 5.69 16.81 -4.78
C ARG A 44 6.24 17.82 -3.76
N GLU A 45 5.41 18.33 -2.86
CA GLU A 45 5.85 19.23 -1.80
C GLU A 45 6.85 18.54 -0.84
N ALA A 46 6.58 17.30 -0.47
CA ALA A 46 7.47 16.53 0.39
C ALA A 46 8.83 16.26 -0.26
N HIS A 47 8.83 15.86 -1.54
CA HIS A 47 10.04 15.68 -2.34
C HIS A 47 10.87 16.98 -2.40
N ASN A 48 10.24 18.14 -2.66
CA ASN A 48 10.90 19.44 -2.68
C ASN A 48 11.47 19.86 -1.32
N LEU A 49 11.01 19.26 -0.25
CA LEU A 49 11.53 19.44 1.11
C LEU A 49 12.56 18.37 1.50
N ASP A 50 13.02 17.55 0.57
CA ASP A 50 13.97 16.47 0.84
C ASP A 50 13.47 15.52 1.94
N MET A 51 12.21 15.10 1.85
CA MET A 51 11.58 14.10 2.69
C MET A 51 11.37 12.82 1.87
N LEU A 52 11.60 11.65 2.48
CA LEU A 52 11.31 10.37 1.86
C LEU A 52 9.81 10.28 1.51
N THR A 53 9.50 9.83 0.31
CA THR A 53 8.14 9.72 -0.19
C THR A 53 7.80 8.29 -0.58
N CYS A 54 6.69 7.77 -0.03
CA CYS A 54 6.31 6.36 -0.17
C CYS A 54 4.80 6.21 -0.45
N PRO A 55 4.27 6.82 -1.54
CA PRO A 55 2.83 6.85 -1.79
C PRO A 55 2.25 5.49 -2.19
N TYR A 56 1.00 5.25 -1.76
CA TYR A 56 0.12 4.23 -2.30
C TYR A 56 -0.35 4.61 -3.70
N VAL A 57 -0.27 3.64 -4.61
CA VAL A 57 -0.78 3.72 -5.99
C VAL A 57 -1.62 2.48 -6.29
N PHE A 58 -2.71 2.69 -7.03
CA PHE A 58 -3.73 1.66 -7.27
C PHE A 58 -3.85 1.29 -8.76
N ASP A 59 -3.25 2.07 -9.64
CA ASP A 59 -3.29 1.90 -11.10
C ASP A 59 -2.06 2.53 -11.76
N PRO A 60 -1.82 2.28 -13.07
CA PRO A 60 -0.70 2.85 -13.82
C PRO A 60 -0.70 4.37 -13.92
N GLU A 61 -1.87 5.02 -13.99
CA GLU A 61 -1.99 6.48 -14.08
C GLU A 61 -1.50 7.14 -12.80
N GLN A 62 -1.92 6.60 -11.65
CA GLN A 62 -1.46 7.06 -10.34
C GLN A 62 0.04 6.81 -10.14
N ALA A 63 0.55 5.68 -10.61
CA ALA A 63 1.98 5.37 -10.57
C ALA A 63 2.80 6.40 -11.35
N LYS A 64 2.36 6.77 -12.56
CA LYS A 64 2.99 7.83 -13.37
C LYS A 64 2.93 9.19 -12.66
N ALA A 65 1.75 9.55 -12.14
CA ALA A 65 1.57 10.84 -11.47
C ALA A 65 2.45 10.99 -10.22
N MET A 66 2.54 9.94 -9.39
CA MET A 66 3.39 9.94 -8.21
C MET A 66 4.88 9.93 -8.57
N ALA A 67 5.30 9.16 -9.57
CA ALA A 67 6.69 9.18 -10.06
C ALA A 67 7.06 10.57 -10.63
N GLN A 68 6.17 11.24 -11.37
CA GLN A 68 6.36 12.61 -11.85
C GLN A 68 6.40 13.64 -10.72
N ALA A 69 5.75 13.37 -9.60
CA ALA A 69 5.82 14.18 -8.39
C ALA A 69 7.13 14.02 -7.61
N GLY A 70 7.99 13.07 -7.99
CA GLY A 70 9.26 12.78 -7.34
C GLY A 70 9.17 11.74 -6.22
N ALA A 71 8.22 10.80 -6.31
CA ALA A 71 8.15 9.69 -5.36
C ALA A 71 9.43 8.85 -5.39
N ASP A 72 9.94 8.48 -4.20
CA ASP A 72 11.10 7.60 -4.05
C ASP A 72 10.69 6.13 -4.14
N ILE A 73 9.54 5.79 -3.55
CA ILE A 73 9.01 4.42 -3.50
C ILE A 73 7.54 4.45 -3.91
N LEU A 74 7.13 3.63 -4.86
CA LEU A 74 5.71 3.37 -5.12
C LEU A 74 5.25 2.13 -4.35
N VAL A 75 4.17 2.24 -3.60
CA VAL A 75 3.54 1.10 -2.95
C VAL A 75 2.33 0.67 -3.77
N ALA A 76 2.49 -0.41 -4.53
CA ALA A 76 1.42 -1.01 -5.33
C ALA A 76 0.37 -1.65 -4.39
N HIS A 77 -0.75 -0.95 -4.19
CA HIS A 77 -1.78 -1.32 -3.22
C HIS A 77 -2.86 -2.20 -3.85
N MET A 78 -3.01 -3.43 -3.34
CA MET A 78 -3.92 -4.45 -3.90
C MET A 78 -5.28 -4.53 -3.18
N GLY A 79 -5.60 -3.56 -2.34
CA GLY A 79 -6.83 -3.52 -1.56
C GLY A 79 -6.63 -3.80 -0.08
N LEU A 80 -7.73 -3.87 0.67
CA LEU A 80 -7.69 -4.18 2.10
C LEU A 80 -7.32 -5.65 2.33
N THR A 81 -6.58 -5.93 3.40
CA THR A 81 -6.14 -7.28 3.77
C THR A 81 -7.31 -8.24 3.91
N THR A 82 -7.25 -9.38 3.22
CA THR A 82 -8.36 -10.34 3.12
C THR A 82 -8.43 -11.35 4.26
N LYS A 83 -7.34 -11.57 5.00
CA LYS A 83 -7.23 -12.57 6.07
C LYS A 83 -7.50 -11.97 7.44
N GLY A 84 -7.77 -12.85 8.43
CA GLY A 84 -8.07 -12.47 9.80
C GLY A 84 -9.58 -12.38 10.07
N SER A 85 -9.96 -11.98 11.31
CA SER A 85 -11.34 -11.93 11.77
C SER A 85 -12.21 -10.85 11.07
N ILE A 86 -11.57 -9.83 10.49
CA ILE A 86 -12.20 -8.72 9.77
C ILE A 86 -11.62 -8.55 8.35
N GLY A 87 -11.18 -9.65 7.73
CA GLY A 87 -10.63 -9.61 6.36
C GLY A 87 -11.68 -9.22 5.31
N ALA A 88 -11.25 -8.53 4.25
CA ALA A 88 -12.11 -8.20 3.12
C ALA A 88 -12.48 -9.48 2.35
N GLU A 89 -13.77 -9.61 1.94
CA GLU A 89 -14.26 -10.76 1.18
C GLU A 89 -14.07 -10.56 -0.33
N THR A 90 -14.26 -9.33 -0.82
CA THR A 90 -14.01 -8.97 -2.22
C THR A 90 -12.54 -8.68 -2.43
N ALA A 91 -11.87 -9.50 -3.21
CA ALA A 91 -10.43 -9.37 -3.44
C ALA A 91 -10.01 -9.86 -4.83
N LEU A 92 -8.86 -9.38 -5.28
CA LEU A 92 -8.13 -9.93 -6.40
C LEU A 92 -7.57 -11.33 -6.07
N THR A 93 -7.27 -12.13 -7.07
CA THR A 93 -6.40 -13.30 -6.90
C THR A 93 -4.93 -12.86 -6.82
N LEU A 94 -4.04 -13.73 -6.33
CA LEU A 94 -2.59 -13.44 -6.34
C LEU A 94 -2.05 -13.28 -7.77
N ASP A 95 -2.61 -14.02 -8.73
CA ASP A 95 -2.24 -13.88 -10.16
C ASP A 95 -2.66 -12.54 -10.72
N ASP A 96 -3.88 -12.06 -10.42
CA ASP A 96 -4.35 -10.72 -10.80
C ASP A 96 -3.46 -9.63 -10.17
N CYS A 97 -3.04 -9.82 -8.92
CA CYS A 97 -2.09 -8.93 -8.26
C CYS A 97 -0.76 -8.87 -9.02
N CYS A 98 -0.21 -10.02 -9.43
CA CYS A 98 1.03 -10.06 -10.21
C CYS A 98 0.92 -9.30 -11.53
N VAL A 99 -0.22 -9.39 -12.23
CA VAL A 99 -0.46 -8.62 -13.47
C VAL A 99 -0.49 -7.13 -13.18
N LYS A 100 -1.32 -6.72 -12.23
CA LYS A 100 -1.50 -5.30 -11.85
C LYS A 100 -0.21 -4.66 -11.34
N ILE A 101 0.57 -5.38 -10.54
CA ILE A 101 1.86 -4.91 -10.03
C ILE A 101 2.84 -4.65 -11.18
N ARG A 102 2.93 -5.54 -12.19
CA ARG A 102 3.79 -5.31 -13.37
C ARG A 102 3.39 -4.07 -14.16
N GLU A 103 2.08 -3.82 -14.30
CA GLU A 103 1.58 -2.61 -14.98
C GLU A 103 1.99 -1.34 -14.22
N ILE A 104 1.89 -1.35 -12.88
CA ILE A 104 2.33 -0.27 -12.00
C ILE A 104 3.85 -0.07 -12.09
N ILE A 105 4.64 -1.14 -12.01
CA ILE A 105 6.10 -1.09 -12.14
C ILE A 105 6.49 -0.46 -13.49
N LYS A 106 5.90 -0.96 -14.60
CA LYS A 106 6.15 -0.44 -15.93
C LYS A 106 5.85 1.05 -16.00
N ALA A 107 4.69 1.47 -15.52
CA ALA A 107 4.24 2.85 -15.57
C ALA A 107 5.14 3.79 -14.74
N GLY A 108 5.55 3.39 -13.55
CA GLY A 108 6.46 4.15 -12.70
C GLY A 108 7.85 4.27 -13.31
N ARG A 109 8.40 3.17 -13.82
CA ARG A 109 9.75 3.13 -14.42
C ARG A 109 9.84 3.77 -15.80
N GLU A 110 8.73 3.97 -16.51
CA GLU A 110 8.69 4.84 -17.70
C GLU A 110 9.01 6.29 -17.36
N VAL A 111 8.72 6.73 -16.13
CA VAL A 111 8.99 8.10 -15.64
C VAL A 111 10.35 8.19 -14.94
N ASN A 112 10.59 7.26 -14.01
CA ASN A 112 11.85 7.16 -13.27
C ASN A 112 12.32 5.70 -13.28
N PRO A 113 13.32 5.34 -14.10
CA PRO A 113 13.80 3.95 -14.22
C PRO A 113 14.31 3.34 -12.91
N ASP A 114 14.75 4.16 -11.97
CA ASP A 114 15.34 3.74 -10.70
C ASP A 114 14.33 3.73 -9.54
N ILE A 115 13.05 4.06 -9.79
CA ILE A 115 12.04 4.10 -8.74
C ILE A 115 11.83 2.71 -8.13
N MET A 116 11.86 2.63 -6.81
CA MET A 116 11.52 1.40 -6.11
C MET A 116 10.01 1.16 -6.13
N VAL A 117 9.62 -0.11 -6.32
CA VAL A 117 8.20 -0.51 -6.25
C VAL A 117 8.05 -1.69 -5.31
N ILE A 118 7.21 -1.55 -4.31
CA ILE A 118 6.91 -2.58 -3.32
C ILE A 118 5.41 -2.88 -3.31
N CYS A 119 5.02 -4.13 -3.00
CA CYS A 119 3.61 -4.52 -2.96
C CYS A 119 3.01 -4.46 -1.56
N HIS A 120 1.68 -4.27 -1.50
CA HIS A 120 0.95 -4.14 -0.24
C HIS A 120 -0.51 -4.58 -0.37
N GLY A 121 -1.01 -5.23 0.66
CA GLY A 121 -2.44 -5.38 0.92
C GLY A 121 -3.17 -6.40 0.05
N GLY A 122 -4.49 -6.40 0.14
CA GLY A 122 -5.37 -7.35 -0.53
C GLY A 122 -5.08 -8.79 -0.11
N PRO A 123 -4.99 -9.71 -1.09
CA PRO A 123 -4.68 -11.12 -0.82
C PRO A 123 -3.22 -11.36 -0.42
N ILE A 124 -2.33 -10.36 -0.53
CA ILE A 124 -0.93 -10.45 -0.07
C ILE A 124 -0.91 -10.23 1.45
N ALA A 125 -1.39 -11.21 2.20
CA ALA A 125 -1.68 -11.08 3.62
C ALA A 125 -0.73 -11.88 4.53
N ASP A 126 -0.14 -12.95 4.04
CA ASP A 126 0.80 -13.81 4.75
C ASP A 126 2.17 -13.84 4.07
N PRO A 127 3.24 -14.29 4.74
CA PRO A 127 4.56 -14.43 4.14
C PRO A 127 4.58 -15.28 2.87
N GLU A 128 3.75 -16.34 2.82
CA GLU A 128 3.63 -17.22 1.65
C GLU A 128 3.03 -16.49 0.45
N ASP A 129 2.04 -15.61 0.66
CA ASP A 129 1.44 -14.79 -0.38
C ASP A 129 2.46 -13.78 -0.93
N ALA A 130 3.20 -13.12 -0.03
CA ALA A 130 4.28 -12.20 -0.41
C ALA A 130 5.39 -12.92 -1.18
N ALA A 131 5.80 -14.10 -0.72
CA ALA A 131 6.79 -14.93 -1.41
C ALA A 131 6.32 -15.34 -2.81
N TYR A 132 5.02 -15.65 -2.96
CA TYR A 132 4.43 -15.95 -4.27
C TYR A 132 4.55 -14.77 -5.23
N VAL A 133 4.16 -13.57 -4.78
CA VAL A 133 4.23 -12.35 -5.62
C VAL A 133 5.68 -12.02 -5.98
N ILE A 134 6.60 -12.02 -5.01
CA ILE A 134 8.02 -11.71 -5.24
C ILE A 134 8.64 -12.71 -6.23
N LYS A 135 8.29 -14.00 -6.13
CA LYS A 135 8.77 -15.03 -7.07
C LYS A 135 8.23 -14.83 -8.48
N ASN A 136 6.96 -14.44 -8.62
CA ASN A 136 6.30 -14.30 -9.91
C ASN A 136 6.46 -12.91 -10.54
N VAL A 137 6.90 -11.90 -9.78
CA VAL A 137 7.19 -10.55 -10.25
C VAL A 137 8.62 -10.18 -9.81
N PRO A 138 9.65 -10.71 -10.48
CA PRO A 138 11.05 -10.52 -10.06
C PRO A 138 11.52 -9.06 -10.14
N GLU A 139 10.76 -8.20 -10.82
CA GLU A 139 11.02 -6.77 -10.91
C GLU A 139 10.60 -5.97 -9.68
N ILE A 140 9.86 -6.59 -8.72
CA ILE A 140 9.42 -5.91 -7.50
C ILE A 140 10.56 -5.83 -6.48
N ASP A 141 10.67 -4.71 -5.79
CA ASP A 141 11.76 -4.47 -4.85
C ASP A 141 11.45 -4.97 -3.43
N GLY A 142 10.19 -5.27 -3.10
CA GLY A 142 9.84 -5.80 -1.78
C GLY A 142 8.35 -5.80 -1.44
N PHE A 143 8.09 -5.95 -0.15
CA PHE A 143 6.75 -5.98 0.44
C PHE A 143 6.63 -4.96 1.57
N PHE A 144 5.48 -4.28 1.61
CA PHE A 144 5.12 -3.34 2.68
C PHE A 144 4.01 -3.97 3.54
N GLY A 145 4.30 -4.24 4.80
CA GLY A 145 3.36 -4.84 5.74
C GLY A 145 2.71 -3.81 6.66
N ALA A 146 1.41 -3.95 6.90
CA ALA A 146 0.66 -3.27 7.93
C ALA A 146 -0.19 -4.32 8.67
N SER A 147 -1.47 -4.49 8.37
CA SER A 147 -2.33 -5.50 9.02
C SER A 147 -1.79 -6.93 8.95
N SER A 148 -0.99 -7.25 7.94
CA SER A 148 -0.28 -8.53 7.82
C SER A 148 0.74 -8.76 8.94
N ILE A 149 1.29 -7.70 9.53
CA ILE A 149 2.33 -7.78 10.58
C ILE A 149 1.70 -7.52 11.96
N GLU A 150 1.00 -6.39 12.16
CA GLU A 150 0.52 -6.03 13.49
C GLU A 150 -0.80 -6.70 13.85
N ARG A 151 -1.79 -6.73 12.96
CA ARG A 151 -3.13 -7.26 13.25
C ARG A 151 -3.18 -8.77 13.21
N LEU A 152 -2.77 -9.40 12.10
CA LEU A 152 -2.88 -10.85 11.94
C LEU A 152 -2.03 -11.60 12.96
N ALA A 153 -0.82 -11.15 13.25
CA ALA A 153 0.05 -11.75 14.24
C ALA A 153 -0.57 -11.66 15.66
N SER A 154 -1.14 -10.51 16.01
CA SER A 154 -1.80 -10.29 17.32
C SER A 154 -3.07 -11.14 17.46
N GLU A 155 -3.94 -11.17 16.44
CA GLU A 155 -5.16 -11.98 16.43
C GLU A 155 -4.82 -13.47 16.64
N ARG A 156 -3.87 -13.99 15.88
CA ARG A 156 -3.47 -15.41 15.95
C ARG A 156 -2.82 -15.75 17.27
N GLY A 157 -1.89 -14.92 17.74
CA GLY A 157 -1.18 -15.11 19.00
C GLY A 157 -2.12 -15.11 20.21
N MET A 158 -2.99 -14.12 20.30
CA MET A 158 -3.96 -14.02 21.41
C MET A 158 -4.96 -15.17 21.40
N THR A 159 -5.48 -15.55 20.23
CA THR A 159 -6.43 -16.66 20.10
C THR A 159 -5.80 -17.98 20.51
N ALA A 160 -4.59 -18.28 20.02
CA ALA A 160 -3.87 -19.51 20.35
C ALA A 160 -3.55 -19.58 21.85
N GLN A 161 -3.07 -18.48 22.44
CA GLN A 161 -2.74 -18.43 23.86
C GLN A 161 -3.98 -18.60 24.75
N ALA A 162 -5.09 -17.94 24.42
CA ALA A 162 -6.35 -18.09 25.14
C ALA A 162 -6.88 -19.53 25.08
N ALA A 163 -6.82 -20.14 23.89
CA ALA A 163 -7.23 -21.54 23.71
C ALA A 163 -6.36 -22.49 24.55
N ALA A 164 -5.05 -22.29 24.60
CA ALA A 164 -4.13 -23.10 25.41
C ALA A 164 -4.45 -22.99 26.89
N PHE A 165 -4.72 -21.79 27.42
CA PHE A 165 -5.15 -21.64 28.83
C PHE A 165 -6.50 -22.32 29.13
N LYS A 166 -7.45 -22.22 28.18
CA LYS A 166 -8.76 -22.86 28.35
C LYS A 166 -8.71 -24.41 28.30
N ALA A 167 -7.69 -24.95 27.68
CA ALA A 167 -7.48 -26.40 27.60
C ALA A 167 -6.84 -27.02 28.85
N ILE A 168 -6.47 -26.24 29.86
CA ILE A 168 -5.93 -26.79 31.13
C ILE A 168 -7.04 -27.49 31.90
N GLU A 169 -6.88 -28.80 32.09
CA GLU A 169 -7.77 -29.62 32.91
C GLU A 169 -7.48 -29.45 34.41
N LYS A 170 -8.53 -29.51 35.27
CA LYS A 170 -8.39 -29.47 36.73
C LYS A 170 -8.15 -30.87 37.28
#